data_5faa104db31af4a56f506e9a43e0004e
#
_entry.id   5faa104db31af4a56f506e9a43e0004e
#
_cell.length_a   1.000
_cell.length_b   1.000
_cell.length_c   1.000
_cell.angle_alpha   90.00
_cell.angle_beta   90.00
_cell.angle_gamma   90.00
#
_symmetry.space_group_name_H-M   'P 1'
#
loop_
_entity.id
_entity.type
_entity.pdbx_description
1 polymer ?
#
loop_
_entity_poly.entity_id
_entity_poly.type
_entity_poly.pdbx_seq_one_letter_code
_entity_poly.pdbx_strand_id
1 'polypeptide(L)'
;MAQINKTNIDPYGQIQDMLKAYYPVLYLTTFEYDRAKQKLIGIAKNLNKNFQFYEWNCVDGLGQRDLSDGSITFLENIEEPEQLLKHIASQTEKDDAEIYVLEDFHDFISERNIKIQLRQLAEKLRFYRKHIIIVSSVLSLPVELEKYITVVELPLPGRVDLESSTTV
;
A
#
# COMPACT_ATOMS: atom_id res chain seq x y z
N MET A 1 3.94 5.58 -25.95
CA MET A 1 4.18 5.40 -24.53
C MET A 1 5.07 6.48 -23.99
N ALA A 2 4.64 7.10 -22.94
CA ALA A 2 5.42 8.17 -22.34
C ALA A 2 6.73 7.64 -21.81
N GLN A 3 7.82 8.30 -22.15
CA GLN A 3 9.11 8.01 -21.60
C GLN A 3 9.18 8.62 -20.20
N ILE A 4 9.17 7.76 -19.22
CA ILE A 4 9.28 8.23 -17.85
C ILE A 4 10.74 8.54 -17.60
N ASN A 5 11.01 9.74 -17.21
CA ASN A 5 12.34 10.15 -16.86
C ASN A 5 12.69 9.54 -15.49
N LYS A 6 13.28 8.36 -15.52
CA LYS A 6 13.55 7.59 -14.31
C LYS A 6 14.61 8.21 -13.41
N THR A 7 15.35 9.18 -13.92
CA THR A 7 16.50 9.71 -13.20
C THR A 7 16.13 10.70 -12.09
N ASN A 8 14.98 11.36 -12.17
CA ASN A 8 14.64 12.43 -11.24
C ASN A 8 13.34 12.22 -10.48
N ILE A 9 12.76 11.04 -10.56
CA ILE A 9 11.47 10.80 -9.93
C ILE A 9 11.66 10.02 -8.64
N ASP A 10 11.36 10.68 -7.53
CA ASP A 10 11.31 10.03 -6.23
C ASP A 10 10.11 9.07 -6.20
N PRO A 11 10.32 7.76 -5.99
CA PRO A 11 9.21 6.82 -5.95
C PRO A 11 8.15 7.18 -4.91
N TYR A 12 8.55 7.71 -3.77
CA TYR A 12 7.60 8.11 -2.74
C TYR A 12 6.82 9.35 -3.14
N GLY A 13 7.44 10.25 -3.90
CA GLY A 13 6.71 11.37 -4.50
C GLY A 13 5.67 10.90 -5.50
N GLN A 14 6.00 9.88 -6.30
CA GLN A 14 5.04 9.27 -7.21
C GLN A 14 3.87 8.64 -6.44
N ILE A 15 4.15 7.93 -5.34
CA ILE A 15 3.11 7.34 -4.52
C ILE A 15 2.17 8.42 -3.99
N GLN A 16 2.72 9.52 -3.50
CA GLN A 16 1.91 10.62 -3.01
C GLN A 16 0.99 11.16 -4.11
N ASP A 17 1.52 11.34 -5.32
CA ASP A 17 0.72 11.81 -6.45
C ASP A 17 -0.38 10.81 -6.84
N MET A 18 -0.07 9.52 -6.79
CA MET A 18 -1.04 8.48 -7.09
C MET A 18 -2.19 8.46 -6.07
N LEU A 19 -1.87 8.65 -4.79
CA LEU A 19 -2.90 8.72 -3.76
C LEU A 19 -3.77 9.95 -3.94
N LYS A 20 -3.20 11.09 -4.32
CA LYS A 20 -3.97 12.29 -4.65
C LYS A 20 -4.89 12.06 -5.84
N ALA A 21 -4.48 11.23 -6.78
CA ALA A 21 -5.25 10.90 -7.98
C ALA A 21 -6.21 9.71 -7.77
N TYR A 22 -6.39 9.26 -6.53
CA TYR A 22 -7.33 8.21 -6.16
C TYR A 22 -6.99 6.85 -6.76
N TYR A 23 -5.71 6.53 -6.90
CA TYR A 23 -5.29 5.18 -7.27
C TYR A 23 -5.68 4.23 -6.15
N PRO A 24 -6.50 3.22 -6.43
CA PRO A 24 -7.07 2.40 -5.35
C PRO A 24 -6.10 1.40 -4.75
N VAL A 25 -5.28 0.75 -5.58
CA VAL A 25 -4.38 -0.30 -5.10
C VAL A 25 -3.00 -0.11 -5.70
N LEU A 26 -2.00 0.00 -4.82
CA LEU A 26 -0.60 0.06 -5.21
C LEU A 26 0.11 -1.19 -4.71
N TYR A 27 1.13 -1.61 -5.44
CA TYR A 27 1.98 -2.75 -5.08
C TYR A 27 3.41 -2.26 -5.03
N LEU A 28 3.98 -2.18 -3.84
CA LEU A 28 5.35 -1.72 -3.65
C LEU A 28 6.27 -2.92 -3.44
N THR A 29 7.32 -3.03 -4.25
CA THR A 29 8.34 -4.06 -4.06
C THR A 29 9.52 -3.45 -3.32
N THR A 30 9.86 -4.03 -2.17
CA THR A 30 10.97 -3.59 -1.35
C THR A 30 11.36 -4.67 -0.36
N PHE A 31 12.62 -4.68 0.05
CA PHE A 31 13.09 -5.53 1.14
C PHE A 31 13.05 -4.81 2.50
N GLU A 32 12.78 -3.50 2.48
CA GLU A 32 12.82 -2.65 3.66
C GLU A 32 11.41 -2.25 4.08
N TYR A 33 10.69 -3.18 4.70
CA TYR A 33 9.28 -2.98 5.06
C TYR A 33 9.08 -1.83 6.03
N ASP A 34 9.92 -1.77 7.07
CA ASP A 34 9.77 -0.71 8.07
C ASP A 34 10.02 0.68 7.48
N ARG A 35 11.04 0.77 6.62
CA ARG A 35 11.33 2.04 5.93
C ARG A 35 10.17 2.46 5.05
N ALA A 36 9.61 1.51 4.28
CA ALA A 36 8.47 1.80 3.43
C ALA A 36 7.28 2.29 4.25
N LYS A 37 6.98 1.62 5.37
CA LYS A 37 5.87 2.03 6.23
C LYS A 37 6.09 3.41 6.82
N GLN A 38 7.29 3.72 7.28
CA GLN A 38 7.59 5.04 7.81
C GLN A 38 7.40 6.13 6.76
N LYS A 39 7.82 5.86 5.53
CA LYS A 39 7.62 6.80 4.42
C LYS A 39 6.13 6.98 4.10
N LEU A 40 5.37 5.90 4.11
CA LEU A 40 3.93 5.97 3.86
C LEU A 40 3.20 6.73 4.96
N ILE A 41 3.61 6.56 6.20
CA ILE A 41 3.07 7.35 7.31
C ILE A 41 3.34 8.84 7.07
N GLY A 42 4.56 9.18 6.66
CA GLY A 42 4.90 10.57 6.33
C GLY A 42 4.03 11.12 5.21
N ILE A 43 3.79 10.33 4.18
CA ILE A 43 2.91 10.73 3.07
C ILE A 43 1.49 10.97 3.57
N ALA A 44 0.96 10.06 4.39
CA ALA A 44 -0.38 10.22 4.95
C ALA A 44 -0.53 11.52 5.71
N LYS A 45 0.47 11.87 6.53
CA LYS A 45 0.48 13.13 7.26
C LYS A 45 0.53 14.33 6.33
N ASN A 46 1.27 14.24 5.23
CA ASN A 46 1.45 15.35 4.29
C ASN A 46 0.24 15.60 3.38
N LEU A 47 -0.64 14.62 3.23
CA LEU A 47 -1.78 14.77 2.35
C LEU A 47 -2.88 15.67 2.91
N ASN A 48 -2.65 16.27 4.05
CA ASN A 48 -3.54 17.25 4.67
C ASN A 48 -4.96 16.72 4.83
N LYS A 49 -5.07 15.44 5.13
CA LYS A 49 -6.33 14.76 5.40
C LYS A 49 -6.17 14.00 6.71
N ASN A 50 -7.27 13.77 7.38
CA ASN A 50 -7.26 12.94 8.56
C ASN A 50 -7.27 11.48 8.15
N PHE A 51 -6.19 11.05 7.48
CA PHE A 51 -6.08 9.67 7.07
C PHE A 51 -6.03 8.76 8.29
N GLN A 52 -6.85 7.71 8.22
CA GLN A 52 -6.75 6.57 9.14
C GLN A 52 -5.75 5.61 8.52
N PHE A 53 -4.78 5.17 9.29
CA PHE A 53 -3.69 4.33 8.79
C PHE A 53 -3.77 2.94 9.41
N TYR A 54 -3.84 1.93 8.54
CA TYR A 54 -3.96 0.53 8.96
C TYR A 54 -2.81 -0.28 8.42
N GLU A 55 -2.38 -1.27 9.19
CA GLU A 55 -1.33 -2.22 8.80
C GLU A 55 -1.83 -3.63 9.02
N TRP A 56 -1.54 -4.50 8.08
CA TRP A 56 -1.97 -5.89 8.15
C TRP A 56 -0.85 -6.84 7.78
N ASN A 57 -0.73 -7.94 8.52
CA ASN A 57 -0.04 -9.14 8.11
C ASN A 57 -0.84 -10.35 8.60
N CYS A 58 -0.57 -11.53 8.08
CA CYS A 58 -1.40 -12.69 8.36
C CYS A 58 -1.19 -13.26 9.76
N VAL A 59 -0.18 -12.81 10.47
CA VAL A 59 0.11 -13.28 11.84
C VAL A 59 -0.59 -12.40 12.87
N ASP A 60 -0.42 -11.09 12.75
CA ASP A 60 -0.92 -10.14 13.75
C ASP A 60 -2.32 -9.61 13.43
N GLY A 61 -2.75 -9.75 12.19
CA GLY A 61 -4.04 -9.22 11.77
C GLY A 61 -4.00 -7.74 11.44
N LEU A 62 -5.17 -7.11 11.46
CA LEU A 62 -5.32 -5.70 11.08
C LEU A 62 -5.18 -4.81 12.31
N GLY A 63 -4.21 -3.90 12.26
CA GLY A 63 -4.00 -2.92 13.32
C GLY A 63 -4.20 -1.51 12.79
N GLN A 64 -4.72 -0.64 13.63
CA GLN A 64 -4.82 0.77 13.33
C GLN A 64 -3.67 1.52 14.00
N ARG A 65 -2.90 2.25 13.20
CA ARG A 65 -1.77 3.05 13.68
C ARG A 65 -2.24 4.45 14.00
N ASP A 66 -1.97 4.90 15.23
CA ASP A 66 -2.18 6.29 15.59
C ASP A 66 -1.01 7.11 15.00
N LEU A 67 -1.32 8.02 14.10
CA LEU A 67 -0.28 8.80 13.42
C LEU A 67 0.36 9.85 14.32
N SER A 68 -0.27 10.19 15.46
CA SER A 68 0.28 11.20 16.36
C SER A 68 1.33 10.62 17.32
N ASP A 69 1.12 9.42 17.86
CA ASP A 69 2.03 8.82 18.84
C ASP A 69 2.70 7.53 18.34
N GLY A 70 2.29 7.01 17.19
CA GLY A 70 2.88 5.80 16.61
C GLY A 70 2.40 4.49 17.21
N SER A 71 1.45 4.52 18.14
CA SER A 71 0.91 3.30 18.71
C SER A 71 0.02 2.55 17.73
N ILE A 72 -0.13 1.23 17.94
CA ILE A 72 -0.98 0.41 17.10
C ILE A 72 -2.00 -0.33 17.98
N THR A 73 -3.24 -0.35 17.51
CA THR A 73 -4.34 -1.06 18.17
C THR A 73 -4.91 -2.06 17.20
N PHE A 74 -4.91 -3.34 17.57
CA PHE A 74 -5.37 -4.41 16.67
C PHE A 74 -6.87 -4.62 16.79
N LEU A 75 -7.51 -4.84 15.64
CA LEU A 75 -8.90 -5.24 15.55
C LEU A 75 -8.99 -6.76 15.76
N GLU A 76 -10.11 -7.22 16.27
CA GLU A 76 -10.26 -8.65 16.54
C GLU A 76 -10.56 -9.43 15.26
N ASN A 77 -9.92 -10.59 15.14
CA ASN A 77 -10.25 -11.63 14.14
C ASN A 77 -10.16 -11.19 12.68
N ILE A 78 -9.13 -10.41 12.35
CA ILE A 78 -8.89 -10.03 10.95
C ILE A 78 -7.47 -10.45 10.53
N GLU A 79 -7.16 -11.73 10.70
CA GLU A 79 -5.89 -12.32 10.27
C GLU A 79 -5.98 -12.90 8.86
N GLU A 80 -7.14 -13.43 8.49
CA GLU A 80 -7.32 -14.05 7.19
C GLU A 80 -7.49 -13.00 6.09
N PRO A 81 -6.86 -13.20 4.92
CA PRO A 81 -6.95 -12.21 3.84
C PRO A 81 -8.39 -11.96 3.36
N GLU A 82 -9.22 -12.99 3.37
CA GLU A 82 -10.62 -12.82 2.99
C GLU A 82 -11.38 -11.92 3.96
N GLN A 83 -11.14 -12.09 5.24
CA GLN A 83 -11.74 -11.23 6.27
C GLN A 83 -11.27 -9.79 6.13
N LEU A 84 -9.98 -9.62 5.83
CA LEU A 84 -9.40 -8.29 5.61
C LEU A 84 -10.10 -7.57 4.45
N LEU A 85 -10.22 -8.22 3.31
CA LEU A 85 -10.83 -7.59 2.14
C LEU A 85 -12.32 -7.27 2.38
N LYS A 86 -13.03 -8.13 3.08
CA LYS A 86 -14.41 -7.87 3.47
C LYS A 86 -14.52 -6.68 4.41
N HIS A 87 -13.59 -6.57 5.35
CA HIS A 87 -13.55 -5.43 6.27
C HIS A 87 -13.35 -4.13 5.50
N ILE A 88 -12.37 -4.08 4.60
CA ILE A 88 -12.11 -2.88 3.80
C ILE A 88 -13.35 -2.51 2.98
N ALA A 89 -13.98 -3.49 2.36
CA ALA A 89 -15.19 -3.25 1.57
C ALA A 89 -16.31 -2.65 2.42
N SER A 90 -16.45 -3.10 3.67
CA SER A 90 -17.47 -2.57 4.57
C SER A 90 -17.22 -1.11 4.97
N GLN A 91 -15.95 -0.67 4.93
CA GLN A 91 -15.62 0.70 5.31
C GLN A 91 -15.98 1.73 4.25
N THR A 92 -16.33 1.31 3.04
CA THR A 92 -16.69 2.26 1.97
C THR A 92 -18.00 3.00 2.25
N GLU A 93 -18.76 2.56 3.22
CA GLU A 93 -19.96 3.29 3.65
C GLU A 93 -19.61 4.53 4.47
N LYS A 94 -18.38 4.61 4.98
CA LYS A 94 -17.91 5.75 5.76
C LYS A 94 -17.13 6.70 4.86
N ASP A 95 -17.20 7.98 5.16
CA ASP A 95 -16.52 9.01 4.36
C ASP A 95 -15.11 9.34 4.87
N ASP A 96 -14.49 8.42 5.58
CA ASP A 96 -13.13 8.60 6.09
C ASP A 96 -12.09 8.29 5.03
N ALA A 97 -10.99 9.03 5.05
CA ALA A 97 -9.82 8.71 4.23
C ALA A 97 -9.02 7.63 4.95
N GLU A 98 -8.71 6.54 4.25
CA GLU A 98 -8.05 5.38 4.85
C GLU A 98 -6.94 4.85 3.96
N ILE A 99 -5.84 4.44 4.58
CA ILE A 99 -4.76 3.73 3.92
C ILE A 99 -4.57 2.40 4.64
N TYR A 100 -4.55 1.32 3.86
CA TYR A 100 -4.31 -0.03 4.37
C TYR A 100 -3.00 -0.54 3.77
N VAL A 101 -2.01 -0.77 4.62
CA VAL A 101 -0.72 -1.33 4.20
C VAL A 101 -0.73 -2.81 4.50
N LEU A 102 -0.63 -3.63 3.45
CA LEU A 102 -0.71 -5.09 3.55
C LEU A 102 0.67 -5.68 3.31
N GLU A 103 1.27 -6.27 4.34
CA GLU A 103 2.58 -6.92 4.22
C GLU A 103 2.43 -8.35 3.74
N ASP A 104 3.24 -8.72 2.74
CA ASP A 104 3.34 -10.09 2.24
C ASP A 104 2.01 -10.65 1.70
N PHE A 105 1.18 -9.79 1.16
CA PHE A 105 -0.08 -10.21 0.58
C PHE A 105 0.12 -11.06 -0.68
N HIS A 106 1.33 -11.08 -1.23
CA HIS A 106 1.66 -11.88 -2.41
C HIS A 106 1.43 -13.37 -2.20
N ASP A 107 1.50 -13.85 -0.96
CA ASP A 107 1.23 -15.25 -0.66
C ASP A 107 -0.23 -15.66 -0.91
N PHE A 108 -1.13 -14.69 -0.94
CA PHE A 108 -2.56 -14.92 -1.04
C PHE A 108 -3.17 -14.43 -2.35
N ILE A 109 -2.48 -13.54 -3.04
CA ILE A 109 -3.05 -12.78 -4.15
C ILE A 109 -3.46 -13.65 -5.34
N SER A 110 -2.88 -14.84 -5.46
CA SER A 110 -3.20 -15.78 -6.55
C SER A 110 -4.36 -16.72 -6.24
N GLU A 111 -4.84 -16.72 -5.01
CA GLU A 111 -6.00 -17.53 -4.64
C GLU A 111 -7.23 -17.00 -5.35
N ARG A 112 -8.04 -17.92 -5.87
CA ARG A 112 -9.18 -17.57 -6.72
C ARG A 112 -10.11 -16.54 -6.10
N ASN A 113 -10.55 -16.79 -4.88
CA ASN A 113 -11.51 -15.91 -4.21
C ASN A 113 -10.86 -14.57 -3.88
N ILE A 114 -9.61 -14.58 -3.49
CA ILE A 114 -8.87 -13.36 -3.16
C ILE A 114 -8.69 -12.49 -4.40
N LYS A 115 -8.32 -13.08 -5.54
CA LYS A 115 -8.19 -12.33 -6.80
C LYS A 115 -9.49 -11.62 -7.16
N ILE A 116 -10.59 -12.35 -7.08
CA ILE A 116 -11.89 -11.79 -7.45
C ILE A 116 -12.29 -10.68 -6.48
N GLN A 117 -12.13 -10.90 -5.18
CA GLN A 117 -12.45 -9.89 -4.18
C GLN A 117 -11.59 -8.64 -4.33
N LEU A 118 -10.30 -8.82 -4.56
CA LEU A 118 -9.38 -7.69 -4.72
C LEU A 118 -9.71 -6.88 -5.98
N ARG A 119 -10.05 -7.56 -7.08
CA ARG A 119 -10.48 -6.87 -8.29
C ARG A 119 -11.74 -6.05 -8.05
N GLN A 120 -12.76 -6.66 -7.44
CA GLN A 120 -14.01 -5.96 -7.14
C GLN A 120 -13.77 -4.77 -6.23
N LEU A 121 -12.90 -4.94 -5.24
CA LEU A 121 -12.58 -3.88 -4.30
C LEU A 121 -11.80 -2.75 -5.00
N ALA A 122 -10.87 -3.08 -5.87
CA ALA A 122 -10.13 -2.08 -6.63
C ALA A 122 -11.07 -1.23 -7.50
N GLU A 123 -12.06 -1.87 -8.14
CA GLU A 123 -13.04 -1.14 -8.93
C GLU A 123 -13.88 -0.20 -8.05
N LYS A 124 -14.22 -0.63 -6.84
CA LYS A 124 -15.04 0.14 -5.92
C LYS A 124 -14.26 1.30 -5.30
N LEU A 125 -13.03 1.03 -4.86
CA LEU A 125 -12.24 2.00 -4.10
C LEU A 125 -11.83 3.23 -4.91
N ARG A 126 -11.82 3.16 -6.24
CA ARG A 126 -11.45 4.31 -7.06
C ARG A 126 -12.39 5.51 -6.88
N PHE A 127 -13.53 5.30 -6.26
CA PHE A 127 -14.49 6.37 -6.00
C PHE A 127 -14.43 6.90 -4.57
N TYR A 128 -13.48 6.39 -3.76
CA TYR A 128 -13.36 6.75 -2.36
C TYR A 128 -11.91 7.10 -2.04
N ARG A 129 -11.71 7.80 -0.93
CA ARG A 129 -10.36 8.07 -0.42
C ARG A 129 -9.88 6.91 0.44
N LYS A 130 -9.93 5.73 -0.12
CA LYS A 130 -9.49 4.52 0.57
C LYS A 130 -8.53 3.78 -0.35
N HIS A 131 -7.36 3.48 0.18
CA HIS A 131 -6.27 2.95 -0.63
C HIS A 131 -5.70 1.69 0.01
N ILE A 132 -5.38 0.72 -0.83
CA ILE A 132 -4.67 -0.48 -0.41
C ILE A 132 -3.26 -0.38 -0.97
N ILE A 133 -2.26 -0.56 -0.10
CA ILE A 133 -0.86 -0.54 -0.50
C ILE A 133 -0.24 -1.86 -0.07
N ILE A 134 0.04 -2.73 -1.04
CA ILE A 134 0.71 -4.01 -0.80
C ILE A 134 2.20 -3.74 -0.74
N VAL A 135 2.85 -4.24 0.30
CA VAL A 135 4.30 -4.14 0.46
C VAL A 135 4.87 -5.55 0.51
N SER A 136 5.74 -5.87 -0.43
CA SER A 136 6.30 -7.21 -0.54
C SER A 136 7.70 -7.16 -1.12
N SER A 137 8.54 -8.13 -0.74
CA SER A 137 9.85 -8.31 -1.35
C SER A 137 9.78 -9.06 -2.67
N VAL A 138 8.62 -9.64 -2.99
CA VAL A 138 8.40 -10.43 -4.19
C VAL A 138 7.30 -9.80 -5.04
N LEU A 139 7.55 -9.63 -6.32
CA LEU A 139 6.50 -9.20 -7.24
C LEU A 139 5.78 -10.44 -7.75
N SER A 140 4.59 -10.66 -7.24
CA SER A 140 3.71 -11.74 -7.69
C SER A 140 2.34 -11.12 -7.97
N LEU A 141 2.10 -10.80 -9.22
CA LEU A 141 0.86 -10.12 -9.61
C LEU A 141 0.19 -10.93 -10.72
N PRO A 142 -0.97 -11.55 -10.42
CA PRO A 142 -1.72 -12.25 -11.47
C PRO A 142 -2.08 -11.33 -12.62
N VAL A 143 -2.04 -11.87 -13.83
CA VAL A 143 -2.31 -11.07 -15.03
C VAL A 143 -3.71 -10.44 -14.99
N GLU A 144 -4.66 -11.11 -14.35
CA GLU A 144 -6.03 -10.62 -14.22
C GLU A 144 -6.13 -9.32 -13.39
N LEU A 145 -5.11 -9.03 -12.59
CA LEU A 145 -5.10 -7.85 -11.73
C LEU A 145 -4.23 -6.71 -12.24
N GLU A 146 -3.50 -6.93 -13.33
CA GLU A 146 -2.50 -5.96 -13.80
C GLU A 146 -3.08 -4.58 -14.13
N LYS A 147 -4.28 -4.51 -14.62
CA LYS A 147 -4.88 -3.21 -14.94
C LYS A 147 -5.53 -2.51 -13.74
N TYR A 148 -5.65 -3.21 -12.62
CA TYR A 148 -6.28 -2.66 -11.41
C TYR A 148 -5.26 -2.23 -10.37
N ILE A 149 -4.02 -2.71 -10.47
CA ILE A 149 -2.99 -2.51 -9.47
C ILE A 149 -1.78 -1.86 -10.13
N THR A 150 -1.28 -0.78 -9.53
CA THR A 150 -0.10 -0.08 -10.02
C THR A 150 1.12 -0.53 -9.22
N VAL A 151 2.14 -1.01 -9.92
CA VAL A 151 3.38 -1.48 -9.30
C VAL A 151 4.38 -0.35 -9.21
N VAL A 152 4.98 -0.18 -8.05
CA VAL A 152 6.07 0.77 -7.83
C VAL A 152 7.24 0.01 -7.22
N GLU A 153 8.36 -0.01 -7.91
CA GLU A 153 9.58 -0.62 -7.41
C GLU A 153 10.35 0.40 -6.58
N LEU A 154 10.65 0.03 -5.35
CA LEU A 154 11.42 0.90 -4.48
C LEU A 154 12.89 0.47 -4.54
N PRO A 155 13.82 1.41 -4.70
CA PRO A 155 15.23 1.07 -4.77
C PRO A 155 15.74 0.54 -3.45
N LEU A 156 16.77 -0.30 -3.53
CA LEU A 156 17.47 -0.78 -2.34
C LEU A 156 18.17 0.41 -1.67
N PRO A 157 17.92 0.64 -0.38
CA PRO A 157 18.51 1.80 0.32
C PRO A 157 20.03 1.83 0.27
N GLY A 158 20.68 0.67 0.43
CA GLY A 158 22.13 0.59 0.40
C GLY A 158 22.72 1.03 -0.94
N ARG A 159 22.02 0.75 -2.03
CA ARG A 159 22.50 1.15 -3.36
C ARG A 159 22.42 2.67 -3.53
N VAL A 160 21.34 3.27 -3.06
CA VAL A 160 21.18 4.73 -3.10
C VAL A 160 22.23 5.39 -2.23
N ASP A 161 22.47 4.85 -1.04
CA ASP A 161 23.46 5.38 -0.12
C ASP A 161 24.87 5.30 -0.70
N LEU A 162 25.20 4.21 -1.38
CA LEU A 162 26.49 4.05 -2.04
C LEU A 162 26.69 5.08 -3.15
N GLU A 163 25.67 5.33 -3.95
CA GLU A 163 25.72 6.34 -4.99
C GLU A 163 25.93 7.74 -4.41
N SER A 164 25.24 8.03 -3.32
CA SER A 164 25.40 9.30 -2.62
C SER A 164 26.81 9.45 -2.06
N SER A 165 27.36 8.36 -1.51
CA SER A 165 28.70 8.37 -0.96
C SER A 165 29.78 8.59 -2.03
N THR A 166 29.58 8.05 -3.22
CA THR A 166 30.55 8.15 -4.30
C THR A 166 30.54 9.50 -4.99
N THR A 167 29.50 10.29 -4.82
CA THR A 167 29.40 11.61 -5.44
C THR A 167 29.96 12.72 -4.58
N VAL A 168 30.39 12.41 -3.39
CA VAL A 168 30.94 13.40 -2.46
C VAL A 168 32.40 13.74 -2.79
#